data_66cad740e8df37453ed5d2cab197c2e8
#
_entry.id   66cad740e8df37453ed5d2cab197c2e8
#
_cell.length_a   1.000
_cell.length_b   1.000
_cell.length_c   1.000
_cell.angle_alpha   90.00
_cell.angle_beta   90.00
_cell.angle_gamma   90.00
#
_symmetry.space_group_name_H-M   'P 1'
#
loop_
_entity.id
_entity.type
_entity.pdbx_description
1 polymer ?
#
loop_
_entity_poly.entity_id
_entity_poly.type
_entity_poly.pdbx_seq_one_letter_code
_entity_poly.pdbx_strand_id
1 'polypeptide(L)'
;MSERIPVNVLSGFLGSGKTSLLNRLLREPLFNNCAVLINEFGDIGIDHHLVDRVDGDIVLLQSGCICCTVRGDLASAMRDLYERRERGEIPAFVRLIIETTGLADPVPVLATVMYDRVLQHHFRVGNVITTVDAVHGASNLAQYPECQKQVALADRLVLTKLDIADPALLPALHQQLAQANPSAPCLALDAKQLDARAILGADIFDVGGKAEEVAHWLQAARQRNYLALATTRIPDANVHRDIVAFALDLPETVDWTVFSVWLSLLLHAHGAQVLRVKGLLNVEGTEAPVVVHGVQQLVHPPTHLERWPSDDHRSRLIVIVRGLEPHRVQDSLTRYLGDCG
;
A
#
# COMPACT_ATOMS: atom_id res chain seq x y z
N MET A 1 -8.50 14.71 -21.33
CA MET A 1 -8.34 14.98 -19.87
C MET A 1 -6.88 14.66 -19.54
N SER A 2 -6.15 15.59 -18.94
CA SER A 2 -4.77 15.34 -18.51
C SER A 2 -4.77 14.17 -17.51
N GLU A 3 -3.88 13.20 -17.70
CA GLU A 3 -3.75 12.07 -16.81
C GLU A 3 -3.25 12.55 -15.43
N ARG A 4 -3.94 12.15 -14.34
CA ARG A 4 -3.57 12.56 -12.98
C ARG A 4 -2.21 11.98 -12.60
N ILE A 5 -1.38 12.78 -11.97
CA ILE A 5 -0.02 12.42 -11.55
C ILE A 5 -0.07 11.40 -10.40
N PRO A 6 0.53 10.21 -10.53
CA PRO A 6 0.57 9.22 -9.45
C PRO A 6 1.49 9.68 -8.32
N VAL A 7 0.99 9.53 -7.09
CA VAL A 7 1.72 9.79 -5.84
C VAL A 7 2.05 8.47 -5.18
N ASN A 8 3.33 8.09 -5.18
CA ASN A 8 3.80 6.89 -4.50
C ASN A 8 4.32 7.27 -3.11
N VAL A 9 3.95 6.48 -2.11
CA VAL A 9 4.39 6.69 -0.73
C VAL A 9 5.47 5.67 -0.39
N LEU A 10 6.67 6.17 -0.08
CA LEU A 10 7.78 5.35 0.42
C LEU A 10 7.78 5.38 1.95
N SER A 11 7.39 4.26 2.52
CA SER A 11 7.28 4.03 3.97
C SER A 11 8.26 2.94 4.42
N GLY A 12 8.31 2.70 5.71
CA GLY A 12 9.13 1.68 6.36
C GLY A 12 9.67 2.17 7.69
N PHE A 13 9.96 1.24 8.58
CA PHE A 13 10.39 1.54 9.94
C PHE A 13 11.74 2.29 9.98
N LEU A 14 12.12 2.79 11.15
CA LEU A 14 13.40 3.47 11.37
C LEU A 14 14.56 2.60 10.92
N GLY A 15 15.48 3.18 10.16
CA GLY A 15 16.67 2.50 9.65
C GLY A 15 16.41 1.41 8.62
N SER A 16 15.18 1.24 8.11
CA SER A 16 14.84 0.21 7.11
C SER A 16 15.39 0.45 5.69
N GLY A 17 16.10 1.54 5.46
CA GLY A 17 16.75 1.82 4.18
C GLY A 17 15.87 2.54 3.15
N LYS A 18 14.86 3.30 3.57
CA LYS A 18 14.00 4.12 2.69
C LYS A 18 14.79 5.05 1.79
N THR A 19 15.57 5.94 2.38
CA THR A 19 16.39 6.92 1.66
C THR A 19 17.43 6.25 0.75
N SER A 20 18.02 5.13 1.18
CA SER A 20 18.93 4.34 0.34
C SER A 20 18.22 3.74 -0.88
N LEU A 21 17.00 3.22 -0.71
CA LEU A 21 16.18 2.76 -1.82
C LEU A 21 15.80 3.92 -2.74
N LEU A 22 15.35 5.05 -2.19
CA LEU A 22 15.00 6.24 -2.95
C LEU A 22 16.16 6.70 -3.83
N ASN A 23 17.36 6.84 -3.26
CA ASN A 23 18.56 7.24 -3.99
C ASN A 23 18.92 6.28 -5.14
N ARG A 24 18.68 4.99 -4.97
CA ARG A 24 18.89 4.00 -6.04
C ARG A 24 17.82 4.13 -7.13
N LEU A 25 16.55 4.28 -6.73
CA LEU A 25 15.44 4.45 -7.67
C LEU A 25 15.62 5.71 -8.53
N LEU A 26 16.06 6.82 -7.94
CA LEU A 26 16.26 8.09 -8.67
C LEU A 26 17.38 8.03 -9.73
N ARG A 27 18.25 7.01 -9.70
CA ARG A 27 19.27 6.76 -10.73
C ARG A 27 18.74 5.94 -11.91
N GLU A 28 17.56 5.38 -11.79
CA GLU A 28 16.94 4.57 -12.84
C GLU A 28 16.22 5.45 -13.87
N PRO A 29 16.36 5.18 -15.18
CA PRO A 29 15.71 5.98 -16.23
C PRO A 29 14.18 6.09 -16.08
N LEU A 30 13.53 5.12 -15.43
CA LEU A 30 12.10 5.11 -15.16
C LEU A 30 11.67 6.26 -14.21
N PHE A 31 12.62 6.81 -13.46
CA PHE A 31 12.40 7.91 -12.51
C PHE A 31 12.80 9.28 -13.06
N ASN A 32 13.20 9.36 -14.31
CA ASN A 32 13.35 10.64 -14.99
C ASN A 32 12.00 11.38 -14.91
N ASN A 33 12.06 12.68 -14.67
CA ASN A 33 10.86 13.51 -14.47
C ASN A 33 10.01 13.11 -13.24
N CYS A 34 10.65 12.75 -12.14
CA CYS A 34 9.99 12.57 -10.85
C CYS A 34 10.18 13.78 -9.94
N ALA A 35 9.15 14.12 -9.19
CA ALA A 35 9.27 14.99 -8.03
C ALA A 35 9.35 14.15 -6.75
N VAL A 36 10.09 14.65 -5.76
CA VAL A 36 10.26 13.99 -4.47
C VAL A 36 9.97 14.97 -3.35
N LEU A 37 9.11 14.57 -2.42
CA LEU A 37 8.87 15.25 -1.15
C LEU A 37 9.42 14.36 -0.02
N ILE A 38 10.37 14.88 0.74
CA ILE A 38 10.90 14.21 1.93
C ILE A 38 10.23 14.80 3.15
N ASN A 39 9.56 13.94 3.88
CA ASN A 39 8.84 14.29 5.11
C ASN A 39 9.60 13.75 6.30
N GLU A 40 10.54 14.53 6.87
CA GLU A 40 11.37 14.12 7.97
C GLU A 40 11.16 14.96 9.25
N PHE A 41 11.25 14.29 10.41
CA PHE A 41 11.18 14.88 11.74
C PHE A 41 12.55 15.45 12.17
N GLY A 42 12.64 16.75 12.44
CA GLY A 42 13.69 17.31 13.26
C GLY A 42 14.58 18.35 12.57
N ASP A 43 15.02 19.32 13.38
CA ASP A 43 15.96 20.40 13.08
C ASP A 43 17.41 19.95 12.76
N ILE A 44 17.64 18.65 12.60
CA ILE A 44 18.99 18.11 12.33
C ILE A 44 18.97 17.44 10.97
N GLY A 45 19.28 18.23 9.96
CA GLY A 45 19.48 17.78 8.58
C GLY A 45 20.71 16.87 8.41
N ILE A 46 20.69 15.68 9.00
CA ILE A 46 21.80 14.74 8.90
C ILE A 46 21.73 13.95 7.57
N ASP A 47 20.55 13.75 7.01
CA ASP A 47 20.35 12.93 5.81
C ASP A 47 20.29 13.72 4.49
N HIS A 48 20.34 15.06 4.53
CA HIS A 48 20.34 15.90 3.32
C HIS A 48 21.54 15.68 2.41
N HIS A 49 22.63 15.14 2.93
CA HIS A 49 23.81 14.79 2.14
C HIS A 49 23.69 13.41 1.46
N LEU A 50 22.68 12.61 1.82
CA LEU A 50 22.48 11.27 1.26
C LEU A 50 21.69 11.29 -0.05
N VAL A 51 20.90 12.35 -0.29
CA VAL A 51 20.30 12.55 -1.61
C VAL A 51 21.33 13.27 -2.47
N ASP A 52 22.19 12.50 -3.12
CA ASP A 52 23.15 13.03 -4.07
C ASP A 52 22.43 13.88 -5.13
N ARG A 53 23.09 14.94 -5.59
CA ARG A 53 22.62 15.73 -6.73
C ARG A 53 22.41 14.80 -7.92
N VAL A 54 21.15 14.52 -8.23
CA VAL A 54 20.79 13.80 -9.45
C VAL A 54 20.62 14.85 -10.54
N ASP A 55 21.32 14.65 -11.67
CA ASP A 55 21.37 15.60 -12.76
C ASP A 55 19.99 15.97 -13.32
N GLY A 56 19.72 17.25 -13.39
CA GLY A 56 18.86 17.94 -14.36
C GLY A 56 17.34 17.83 -14.24
N ASP A 57 16.77 16.65 -13.99
CA ASP A 57 15.33 16.41 -14.20
C ASP A 57 14.53 16.02 -12.94
N ILE A 58 15.15 16.07 -11.74
CA ILE A 58 14.50 15.70 -10.48
C ILE A 58 14.30 16.95 -9.63
N VAL A 59 13.02 17.18 -9.26
CA VAL A 59 12.64 18.26 -8.36
C VAL A 59 12.62 17.75 -6.93
N LEU A 60 13.59 18.16 -6.14
CA LEU A 60 13.69 17.83 -4.73
C LEU A 60 13.16 18.99 -3.90
N LEU A 61 12.08 18.76 -3.16
CA LEU A 61 11.53 19.73 -2.23
C LEU A 61 11.60 19.18 -0.81
N GLN A 62 12.13 20.01 0.07
CA GLN A 62 12.09 19.77 1.50
C GLN A 62 10.83 20.44 2.05
N SER A 63 9.87 19.67 2.50
CA SER A 63 8.78 20.18 3.34
C SER A 63 9.20 19.97 4.79
N GLY A 64 9.19 21.05 5.59
CA GLY A 64 9.43 20.99 7.03
C GLY A 64 8.49 20.00 7.71
N CYS A 65 8.84 19.56 8.93
CA CYS A 65 8.17 18.54 9.73
C CYS A 65 6.66 18.45 9.53
N ILE A 66 6.20 17.44 8.78
CA ILE A 66 4.78 17.08 8.75
C ILE A 66 4.58 15.98 9.79
N CYS A 67 4.78 16.33 11.05
CA CYS A 67 4.47 15.46 12.15
C CYS A 67 3.22 15.90 12.87
N CYS A 68 2.29 15.01 12.89
CA CYS A 68 1.15 14.95 13.81
C CYS A 68 0.09 16.05 13.76
N THR A 69 0.28 17.21 13.14
CA THR A 69 -0.72 18.26 13.28
C THR A 69 -1.26 18.87 12.00
N VAL A 70 -0.63 18.68 10.84
CA VAL A 70 -1.01 19.54 9.70
C VAL A 70 -1.10 18.78 8.38
N ARG A 71 -2.28 18.19 8.11
CA ARG A 71 -2.71 17.85 6.72
C ARG A 71 -2.56 19.05 5.78
N GLY A 72 -2.58 20.28 6.31
CA GLY A 72 -2.43 21.53 5.57
C GLY A 72 -1.06 21.71 4.95
N ASP A 73 0.00 21.32 5.60
CA ASP A 73 1.37 21.55 5.12
C ASP A 73 1.72 20.68 3.92
N LEU A 74 1.38 19.38 3.96
CA LEU A 74 1.56 18.50 2.80
C LEU A 74 0.71 18.95 1.62
N ALA A 75 -0.56 19.23 1.84
CA ALA A 75 -1.45 19.70 0.79
C ALA A 75 -0.95 21.01 0.17
N SER A 76 -0.45 21.95 1.00
CA SER A 76 0.13 23.21 0.55
C SER A 76 1.39 22.99 -0.28
N ALA A 77 2.32 22.14 0.20
CA ALA A 77 3.55 21.78 -0.52
C ALA A 77 3.26 21.15 -1.88
N MET A 78 2.28 20.24 -1.93
CA MET A 78 1.88 19.59 -3.19
C MET A 78 1.21 20.56 -4.16
N ARG A 79 0.41 21.52 -3.67
CA ARG A 79 -0.19 22.56 -4.53
C ARG A 79 0.88 23.49 -5.09
N ASP A 80 1.79 23.98 -4.24
CA ASP A 80 2.91 24.84 -4.68
C ASP A 80 3.76 24.12 -5.74
N LEU A 81 4.08 22.85 -5.50
CA LEU A 81 4.82 22.02 -6.46
C LEU A 81 4.11 21.91 -7.81
N TYR A 82 2.80 21.69 -7.79
CA TYR A 82 2.00 21.61 -9.00
C TYR A 82 1.92 22.96 -9.73
N GLU A 83 1.66 24.06 -9.00
CA GLU A 83 1.61 25.40 -9.57
C GLU A 83 2.94 25.82 -10.21
N ARG A 84 4.06 25.54 -9.58
CA ARG A 84 5.41 25.81 -10.12
C ARG A 84 5.68 25.01 -11.39
N ARG A 85 5.22 23.75 -11.44
CA ARG A 85 5.26 22.93 -12.66
C ARG A 85 4.45 23.55 -13.78
N GLU A 86 3.22 23.98 -13.52
CA GLU A 86 2.34 24.59 -14.52
C GLU A 86 2.87 25.94 -15.02
N ARG A 87 3.56 26.70 -14.17
CA ARG A 87 4.22 27.96 -14.55
C ARG A 87 5.58 27.75 -15.26
N GLY A 88 6.04 26.52 -15.39
CA GLY A 88 7.34 26.20 -16.00
C GLY A 88 8.55 26.64 -15.15
N GLU A 89 8.36 26.90 -13.86
CA GLU A 89 9.43 27.28 -12.92
C GLU A 89 10.29 26.08 -12.52
N ILE A 90 9.77 24.88 -12.67
CA ILE A 90 10.45 23.60 -12.43
C ILE A 90 10.17 22.65 -13.60
N PRO A 91 11.02 21.63 -13.82
CA PRO A 91 10.78 20.61 -14.84
C PRO A 91 9.41 19.94 -14.67
N ALA A 92 8.80 19.60 -15.80
CA ALA A 92 7.53 18.86 -15.80
C ALA A 92 7.78 17.44 -15.28
N PHE A 93 7.18 17.11 -14.14
CA PHE A 93 7.25 15.77 -13.57
C PHE A 93 5.97 14.98 -13.87
N VAL A 94 6.12 13.68 -14.02
CA VAL A 94 5.04 12.72 -14.34
C VAL A 94 4.69 11.82 -13.15
N ARG A 95 5.44 11.93 -12.05
CA ARG A 95 5.29 11.15 -10.83
C ARG A 95 5.75 11.96 -9.62
N LEU A 96 5.07 11.76 -8.49
CA LEU A 96 5.49 12.27 -7.20
C LEU A 96 5.80 11.11 -6.26
N ILE A 97 6.92 11.17 -5.56
CA ILE A 97 7.29 10.24 -4.49
C ILE A 97 7.30 11.01 -3.18
N ILE A 98 6.64 10.48 -2.16
CA ILE A 98 6.64 11.04 -0.81
C ILE A 98 7.33 10.03 0.11
N GLU A 99 8.52 10.36 0.60
CA GLU A 99 9.20 9.59 1.63
C GLU A 99 8.68 10.01 3.00
N THR A 100 8.21 9.06 3.80
CA THR A 100 7.72 9.30 5.16
C THR A 100 8.81 9.02 6.19
N THR A 101 8.67 9.61 7.39
CA THR A 101 9.54 9.25 8.53
C THR A 101 9.35 7.79 8.92
N GLY A 102 10.35 7.24 9.62
CA GLY A 102 10.36 5.82 10.01
C GLY A 102 9.25 5.41 10.99
N LEU A 103 8.61 6.35 11.68
CA LEU A 103 7.49 6.11 12.60
C LEU A 103 6.15 6.58 12.03
N ALA A 104 6.15 7.17 10.84
CA ALA A 104 4.94 7.74 10.28
C ALA A 104 3.92 6.68 9.87
N ASP A 105 2.66 7.01 10.11
CA ASP A 105 1.51 6.36 9.50
C ASP A 105 1.35 6.88 8.06
N PRO A 106 1.34 6.04 7.02
CA PRO A 106 1.16 6.50 5.64
C PRO A 106 -0.27 6.97 5.33
N VAL A 107 -1.26 6.60 6.14
CA VAL A 107 -2.69 6.90 5.87
C VAL A 107 -3.00 8.39 5.77
N PRO A 108 -2.48 9.30 6.62
CA PRO A 108 -2.69 10.73 6.46
C PRO A 108 -2.21 11.28 5.11
N VAL A 109 -1.10 10.76 4.57
CA VAL A 109 -0.60 11.13 3.24
C VAL A 109 -1.59 10.73 2.16
N LEU A 110 -2.07 9.47 2.20
CA LEU A 110 -3.08 8.96 1.28
C LEU A 110 -4.38 9.77 1.36
N ALA A 111 -4.84 10.08 2.57
CA ALA A 111 -6.04 10.87 2.80
C ALA A 111 -5.92 12.29 2.21
N THR A 112 -4.75 12.91 2.31
CA THR A 112 -4.47 14.22 1.72
C THR A 112 -4.63 14.17 0.20
N VAL A 113 -4.04 13.18 -0.46
CA VAL A 113 -4.14 13.03 -1.93
C VAL A 113 -5.58 12.78 -2.38
N MET A 114 -6.36 11.98 -1.61
CA MET A 114 -7.70 11.54 -2.01
C MET A 114 -8.79 12.57 -1.74
N TYR A 115 -8.65 13.33 -0.66
CA TYR A 115 -9.76 14.17 -0.16
C TYR A 115 -9.49 15.67 -0.21
N ASP A 116 -8.26 16.11 -0.52
CA ASP A 116 -8.04 17.52 -0.78
C ASP A 116 -8.74 17.92 -2.08
N ARG A 117 -9.55 18.97 -2.01
CA ARG A 117 -10.43 19.41 -3.11
C ARG A 117 -9.68 19.80 -4.39
N VAL A 118 -8.43 20.25 -4.25
CA VAL A 118 -7.59 20.65 -5.38
C VAL A 118 -6.76 19.45 -5.85
N LEU A 119 -6.08 18.76 -4.92
CA LEU A 119 -5.13 17.70 -5.25
C LEU A 119 -5.79 16.53 -5.97
N GLN A 120 -7.00 16.13 -5.60
CA GLN A 120 -7.74 15.03 -6.22
C GLN A 120 -7.96 15.18 -7.74
N HIS A 121 -7.88 16.41 -8.25
CA HIS A 121 -8.03 16.69 -9.70
C HIS A 121 -6.73 16.55 -10.47
N HIS A 122 -5.58 16.71 -9.79
CA HIS A 122 -4.26 16.73 -10.41
C HIS A 122 -3.44 15.50 -10.06
N PHE A 123 -3.69 14.93 -8.88
CA PHE A 123 -2.97 13.77 -8.36
C PHE A 123 -3.90 12.57 -8.17
N ARG A 124 -3.32 11.40 -8.11
CA ARG A 124 -3.97 10.15 -7.74
C ARG A 124 -3.03 9.34 -6.85
N VAL A 125 -3.56 8.53 -5.97
CA VAL A 125 -2.74 7.63 -5.15
C VAL A 125 -2.12 6.57 -6.08
N GLY A 126 -0.81 6.42 -5.98
CA GLY A 126 -0.07 5.31 -6.57
C GLY A 126 0.08 4.15 -5.58
N ASN A 127 1.29 3.62 -5.45
CA ASN A 127 1.58 2.51 -4.54
C ASN A 127 2.15 2.98 -3.20
N VAL A 128 1.81 2.26 -2.13
CA VAL A 128 2.51 2.32 -0.85
C VAL A 128 3.62 1.27 -0.87
N ILE A 129 4.86 1.73 -0.90
CA ILE A 129 6.07 0.90 -0.92
C ILE A 129 6.67 0.92 0.47
N THR A 130 6.79 -0.23 1.12
CA THR A 130 7.32 -0.31 2.48
C THR A 130 8.64 -1.07 2.50
N THR A 131 9.71 -0.41 2.92
CA THR A 131 11.01 -1.07 3.13
C THR A 131 11.02 -1.86 4.44
N VAL A 132 11.60 -3.05 4.39
CA VAL A 132 11.79 -3.92 5.55
C VAL A 132 13.27 -4.30 5.64
N ASP A 133 13.87 -4.05 6.79
CA ASP A 133 15.24 -4.44 7.11
C ASP A 133 15.33 -5.96 7.24
N ALA A 134 16.13 -6.63 6.41
CA ALA A 134 16.29 -8.09 6.44
C ALA A 134 16.99 -8.60 7.72
N VAL A 135 17.78 -7.74 8.40
CA VAL A 135 18.48 -8.07 9.63
C VAL A 135 17.56 -7.96 10.86
N HIS A 136 16.85 -6.82 10.95
CA HIS A 136 16.06 -6.47 12.14
C HIS A 136 14.54 -6.56 11.94
N GLY A 137 14.07 -6.84 10.73
CA GLY A 137 12.66 -6.80 10.38
C GLY A 137 11.78 -7.72 11.22
N ALA A 138 12.22 -8.93 11.50
CA ALA A 138 11.47 -9.87 12.34
C ALA A 138 11.29 -9.35 13.77
N SER A 139 12.35 -8.80 14.37
CA SER A 139 12.31 -8.18 15.70
C SER A 139 11.44 -6.93 15.73
N ASN A 140 11.58 -6.07 14.71
CA ASN A 140 10.79 -4.84 14.58
C ASN A 140 9.29 -5.14 14.44
N LEU A 141 8.93 -6.14 13.63
CA LEU A 141 7.54 -6.60 13.49
C LEU A 141 6.97 -7.15 14.81
N ALA A 142 7.80 -7.79 15.64
CA ALA A 142 7.35 -8.32 16.92
C ALA A 142 7.14 -7.23 17.98
N GLN A 143 7.90 -6.13 17.91
CA GLN A 143 7.97 -5.14 19.01
C GLN A 143 7.23 -3.84 18.70
N TYR A 144 7.13 -3.42 17.43
CA TYR A 144 6.67 -2.07 17.09
C TYR A 144 5.36 -2.07 16.28
N PRO A 145 4.27 -1.55 16.86
CA PRO A 145 2.97 -1.44 16.19
C PRO A 145 3.02 -0.62 14.90
N GLU A 146 3.92 0.38 14.82
CA GLU A 146 4.14 1.20 13.64
C GLU A 146 4.68 0.36 12.47
N CYS A 147 5.69 -0.49 12.75
CA CYS A 147 6.25 -1.41 11.77
C CYS A 147 5.19 -2.38 11.23
N GLN A 148 4.40 -2.97 12.13
CA GLN A 148 3.29 -3.86 11.77
C GLN A 148 2.28 -3.14 10.88
N LYS A 149 1.90 -1.90 11.23
CA LYS A 149 0.94 -1.11 10.47
C LYS A 149 1.48 -0.75 9.09
N GLN A 150 2.73 -0.32 8.99
CA GLN A 150 3.38 0.00 7.72
C GLN A 150 3.40 -1.21 6.77
N VAL A 151 3.73 -2.40 7.28
CA VAL A 151 3.70 -3.66 6.50
C VAL A 151 2.29 -4.00 6.07
N ALA A 152 1.29 -3.89 6.95
CA ALA A 152 -0.11 -4.19 6.64
C ALA A 152 -0.70 -3.28 5.56
N LEU A 153 -0.24 -2.03 5.50
CA LEU A 153 -0.72 -1.02 4.54
C LEU A 153 0.00 -1.07 3.19
N ALA A 154 1.11 -1.80 3.09
CA ALA A 154 1.95 -1.84 1.89
C ALA A 154 1.23 -2.43 0.67
N ASP A 155 1.49 -1.86 -0.51
CA ASP A 155 1.23 -2.48 -1.80
C ASP A 155 2.39 -3.35 -2.25
N ARG A 156 3.62 -2.95 -1.86
CA ARG A 156 4.89 -3.63 -2.13
C ARG A 156 5.72 -3.63 -0.87
N LEU A 157 6.33 -4.76 -0.56
CA LEU A 157 7.36 -4.89 0.47
C LEU A 157 8.72 -5.01 -0.21
N VAL A 158 9.70 -4.24 0.25
CA VAL A 158 11.06 -4.29 -0.30
C VAL A 158 12.02 -4.66 0.81
N LEU A 159 12.61 -5.86 0.73
CA LEU A 159 13.65 -6.29 1.66
C LEU A 159 14.96 -5.61 1.33
N THR A 160 15.52 -4.93 2.31
CA THR A 160 16.79 -4.22 2.24
C THR A 160 17.86 -4.92 3.08
N LYS A 161 19.13 -4.53 2.92
CA LYS A 161 20.26 -5.03 3.71
C LYS A 161 20.45 -6.56 3.62
N LEU A 162 20.10 -7.14 2.48
CA LEU A 162 20.28 -8.57 2.22
C LEU A 162 21.75 -8.99 2.17
N ASP A 163 22.64 -8.04 1.90
CA ASP A 163 24.09 -8.20 1.85
C ASP A 163 24.72 -8.51 3.22
N ILE A 164 24.06 -8.12 4.30
CA ILE A 164 24.52 -8.34 5.69
C ILE A 164 23.55 -9.20 6.51
N ALA A 165 22.44 -9.63 5.93
CA ALA A 165 21.45 -10.48 6.59
C ALA A 165 21.92 -11.93 6.63
N ASP A 166 21.57 -12.66 7.71
CA ASP A 166 21.74 -14.11 7.77
C ASP A 166 20.71 -14.80 6.85
N PRO A 167 21.17 -15.53 5.79
CA PRO A 167 20.27 -16.22 4.88
C PRO A 167 19.35 -17.25 5.57
N ALA A 168 19.79 -17.83 6.70
CA ALA A 168 19.02 -18.82 7.46
C ALA A 168 17.76 -18.22 8.10
N LEU A 169 17.74 -16.90 8.37
CA LEU A 169 16.62 -16.20 8.99
C LEU A 169 15.61 -15.66 7.98
N LEU A 170 15.97 -15.53 6.71
CA LEU A 170 15.12 -14.96 5.67
C LEU A 170 13.80 -15.71 5.45
N PRO A 171 13.75 -17.08 5.44
CA PRO A 171 12.48 -17.80 5.29
C PRO A 171 11.47 -17.47 6.39
N ALA A 172 11.93 -17.35 7.64
CA ALA A 172 11.06 -16.98 8.77
C ALA A 172 10.52 -15.55 8.64
N LEU A 173 11.36 -14.61 8.22
CA LEU A 173 10.95 -13.23 7.96
C LEU A 173 9.91 -13.16 6.82
N HIS A 174 10.15 -13.85 5.70
CA HIS A 174 9.20 -13.94 4.59
C HIS A 174 7.85 -14.49 5.04
N GLN A 175 7.84 -15.53 5.88
CA GLN A 175 6.63 -16.11 6.42
C GLN A 175 5.86 -15.10 7.31
N GLN A 176 6.57 -14.35 8.16
CA GLN A 176 5.94 -13.33 9.00
C GLN A 176 5.33 -12.19 8.17
N LEU A 177 6.04 -11.72 7.14
CA LEU A 177 5.56 -10.69 6.22
C LEU A 177 4.32 -11.16 5.45
N ALA A 178 4.37 -12.39 4.91
CA ALA A 178 3.22 -12.98 4.22
C ALA A 178 2.01 -13.18 5.16
N GLN A 179 2.23 -13.43 6.45
CA GLN A 179 1.17 -13.50 7.44
C GLN A 179 0.55 -12.13 7.75
N ALA A 180 1.37 -11.09 7.84
CA ALA A 180 0.92 -9.73 8.12
C ALA A 180 0.22 -9.09 6.91
N ASN A 181 0.75 -9.30 5.70
CA ASN A 181 0.19 -8.77 4.46
C ASN A 181 0.41 -9.74 3.28
N PRO A 182 -0.51 -10.69 3.07
CA PRO A 182 -0.41 -11.65 1.97
C PRO A 182 -0.63 -11.04 0.60
N SER A 183 -1.19 -9.84 0.54
CA SER A 183 -1.54 -9.16 -0.70
C SER A 183 -0.40 -8.34 -1.28
N ALA A 184 0.68 -8.10 -0.52
CA ALA A 184 1.84 -7.34 -0.97
C ALA A 184 2.96 -8.30 -1.42
N PRO A 185 3.40 -8.25 -2.69
CA PRO A 185 4.59 -8.96 -3.11
C PRO A 185 5.80 -8.46 -2.32
N CYS A 186 6.65 -9.41 -1.91
CA CYS A 186 7.88 -9.13 -1.19
C CYS A 186 9.06 -9.23 -2.16
N LEU A 187 9.68 -8.10 -2.45
CA LEU A 187 10.76 -7.96 -3.41
C LEU A 187 12.10 -7.90 -2.68
N ALA A 188 13.08 -8.62 -3.17
CA ALA A 188 14.45 -8.54 -2.68
C ALA A 188 15.17 -7.36 -3.34
N LEU A 189 15.76 -6.46 -2.53
CA LEU A 189 16.61 -5.40 -3.05
C LEU A 189 18.02 -5.98 -3.27
N ASP A 190 18.28 -6.47 -4.47
CA ASP A 190 19.63 -6.89 -4.86
C ASP A 190 20.56 -5.67 -4.91
N ALA A 191 21.76 -5.82 -4.36
CA ALA A 191 22.78 -4.77 -4.41
C ALA A 191 23.22 -4.45 -5.84
N LYS A 192 23.16 -5.42 -6.75
CA LYS A 192 23.63 -5.30 -8.14
C LYS A 192 22.53 -4.95 -9.14
N GLN A 193 21.30 -5.35 -8.88
CA GLN A 193 20.21 -5.21 -9.84
C GLN A 193 18.95 -4.71 -9.14
N LEU A 194 18.46 -3.53 -9.55
CA LEU A 194 17.25 -2.92 -9.07
C LEU A 194 16.16 -3.10 -10.13
N ASP A 195 15.12 -3.85 -9.82
CA ASP A 195 13.94 -3.88 -10.67
C ASP A 195 12.97 -2.76 -10.26
N ALA A 196 13.23 -1.58 -10.80
CA ALA A 196 12.43 -0.39 -10.54
C ALA A 196 10.97 -0.56 -10.99
N ARG A 197 10.73 -1.35 -12.05
CA ARG A 197 9.38 -1.64 -12.54
C ARG A 197 8.62 -2.54 -11.59
N ALA A 198 9.25 -3.56 -11.03
CA ALA A 198 8.63 -4.42 -10.03
C ALA A 198 8.31 -3.65 -8.73
N ILE A 199 9.18 -2.71 -8.32
CA ILE A 199 8.97 -1.90 -7.12
C ILE A 199 7.82 -0.90 -7.29
N LEU A 200 7.77 -0.19 -8.40
CA LEU A 200 6.67 0.74 -8.67
C LEU A 200 5.39 -0.01 -9.06
N GLY A 201 5.53 -1.13 -9.75
CA GLY A 201 4.41 -1.94 -10.22
C GLY A 201 3.45 -1.18 -11.13
N ALA A 202 2.39 -1.85 -11.55
CA ALA A 202 1.20 -1.18 -12.00
C ALA A 202 0.58 -0.46 -10.79
N ASP A 203 0.34 0.83 -10.90
CA ASP A 203 -0.38 1.52 -9.84
C ASP A 203 -1.87 1.10 -9.83
N ILE A 204 -2.59 1.51 -8.78
CA ILE A 204 -4.00 1.13 -8.57
C ILE A 204 -4.89 1.48 -9.77
N PHE A 205 -4.46 2.36 -10.66
CA PHE A 205 -5.21 2.85 -11.82
C PHE A 205 -4.64 2.41 -13.17
N ASP A 206 -3.53 1.66 -13.18
CA ASP A 206 -2.96 1.10 -14.41
C ASP A 206 -3.70 -0.19 -14.77
N VAL A 207 -4.65 -0.08 -15.70
CA VAL A 207 -5.52 -1.19 -16.13
C VAL A 207 -4.72 -2.32 -16.79
N GLY A 208 -3.64 -2.01 -17.50
CA GLY A 208 -2.86 -2.99 -18.26
C GLY A 208 -2.00 -3.93 -17.40
N GLY A 209 -1.44 -3.44 -16.29
CA GLY A 209 -0.57 -4.23 -15.38
C GLY A 209 -1.30 -4.94 -14.24
N LYS A 210 -2.57 -4.60 -14.00
CA LYS A 210 -3.35 -5.09 -12.85
C LYS A 210 -3.68 -6.58 -12.87
N ALA A 211 -3.85 -7.17 -14.04
CA ALA A 211 -4.25 -8.58 -14.12
C ALA A 211 -3.22 -9.50 -13.43
N GLU A 212 -1.92 -9.22 -13.58
CA GLU A 212 -0.85 -9.99 -12.93
C GLU A 212 -0.81 -9.73 -11.41
N GLU A 213 -0.97 -8.48 -10.99
CA GLU A 213 -1.01 -8.14 -9.57
C GLU A 213 -2.21 -8.79 -8.88
N VAL A 214 -3.40 -8.70 -9.49
CA VAL A 214 -4.62 -9.33 -9.00
C VAL A 214 -4.46 -10.85 -8.96
N ALA A 215 -3.86 -11.48 -9.98
CA ALA A 215 -3.58 -12.91 -9.98
C ALA A 215 -2.67 -13.31 -8.80
N HIS A 216 -1.64 -12.52 -8.50
CA HIS A 216 -0.73 -12.77 -7.39
C HIS A 216 -1.45 -12.78 -6.03
N TRP A 217 -2.24 -11.75 -5.70
CA TRP A 217 -2.91 -11.72 -4.40
C TRP A 217 -4.10 -12.69 -4.33
N LEU A 218 -4.76 -13.03 -5.45
CA LEU A 218 -5.75 -14.11 -5.50
C LEU A 218 -5.13 -15.47 -5.19
N GLN A 219 -3.92 -15.74 -5.69
CA GLN A 219 -3.18 -16.96 -5.37
C GLN A 219 -2.85 -17.03 -3.88
N ALA A 220 -2.40 -15.93 -3.28
CA ALA A 220 -2.16 -15.83 -1.85
C ALA A 220 -3.44 -16.06 -1.02
N ALA A 221 -4.60 -15.57 -1.49
CA ALA A 221 -5.90 -15.82 -0.87
C ALA A 221 -6.30 -17.31 -0.92
N ARG A 222 -6.08 -17.98 -2.07
CA ARG A 222 -6.35 -19.42 -2.22
C ARG A 222 -5.53 -20.28 -1.24
N GLN A 223 -4.24 -19.98 -1.09
CA GLN A 223 -3.38 -20.72 -0.16
C GLN A 223 -3.81 -20.55 1.30
N ARG A 224 -4.37 -19.39 1.66
CA ARG A 224 -4.82 -19.14 3.05
C ARG A 224 -6.16 -19.75 3.41
N ASN A 225 -7.12 -19.81 2.50
CA ASN A 225 -8.36 -20.57 2.75
C ASN A 225 -8.04 -22.04 3.06
N TYR A 226 -7.01 -22.61 2.42
CA TYR A 226 -6.51 -23.94 2.74
C TYR A 226 -5.86 -24.03 4.13
N LEU A 227 -5.11 -23.01 4.55
CA LEU A 227 -4.44 -22.98 5.86
C LEU A 227 -5.38 -22.59 7.00
N ALA A 228 -6.34 -21.71 6.77
CA ALA A 228 -7.37 -21.34 7.78
C ALA A 228 -8.31 -22.52 8.10
N LEU A 229 -8.63 -23.35 7.13
CA LEU A 229 -9.38 -24.60 7.33
C LEU A 229 -8.52 -25.69 8.02
N ALA A 230 -7.19 -25.63 7.87
CA ALA A 230 -6.25 -26.61 8.46
C ALA A 230 -5.75 -26.21 9.87
N THR A 231 -5.87 -24.95 10.27
CA THR A 231 -5.39 -24.42 11.57
C THR A 231 -6.52 -24.00 12.50
N THR A 232 -7.50 -24.84 12.69
CA THR A 232 -8.29 -24.83 13.93
C THR A 232 -7.37 -25.37 15.04
N ARG A 233 -6.74 -24.45 15.81
CA ARG A 233 -5.88 -24.64 16.97
C ARG A 233 -4.38 -24.64 16.72
N ILE A 234 -3.75 -23.49 16.90
CA ILE A 234 -2.57 -23.35 17.74
C ILE A 234 -2.68 -22.00 18.45
N PRO A 235 -3.05 -21.94 19.72
CA PRO A 235 -2.82 -20.77 20.55
C PRO A 235 -1.37 -20.80 20.98
N ASP A 236 -0.48 -20.20 20.25
CA ASP A 236 0.81 -19.78 20.77
C ASP A 236 0.59 -18.49 21.57
N ALA A 237 0.45 -18.65 22.89
CA ALA A 237 -0.01 -17.65 23.85
C ALA A 237 0.98 -16.47 24.05
N ASN A 238 2.05 -16.36 23.25
CA ASN A 238 3.13 -15.40 23.49
C ASN A 238 3.42 -14.43 22.33
N VAL A 239 2.60 -14.38 21.28
CA VAL A 239 2.76 -13.36 20.23
C VAL A 239 1.47 -12.57 20.15
N HIS A 240 1.47 -11.36 20.72
CA HIS A 240 0.41 -10.37 20.50
C HIS A 240 0.38 -9.95 19.03
N ARG A 241 -0.21 -10.81 18.18
CA ARG A 241 -0.49 -10.45 16.78
C ARG A 241 -1.84 -9.80 16.72
N ASP A 242 -1.88 -8.49 16.98
CA ASP A 242 -3.11 -7.71 16.86
C ASP A 242 -3.58 -7.59 15.40
N ILE A 243 -2.68 -7.83 14.41
CA ILE A 243 -3.00 -7.72 12.97
C ILE A 243 -3.22 -9.11 12.38
N VAL A 244 -4.39 -9.28 11.78
CA VAL A 244 -4.81 -10.52 11.11
C VAL A 244 -5.26 -10.21 9.69
N ALA A 245 -4.75 -11.00 8.72
CA ALA A 245 -5.21 -10.96 7.34
C ALA A 245 -6.01 -12.23 7.05
N PHE A 246 -7.16 -12.09 6.41
CA PHE A 246 -8.04 -13.19 6.03
C PHE A 246 -8.77 -12.89 4.72
N ALA A 247 -9.25 -13.94 4.06
CA ALA A 247 -10.11 -13.82 2.91
C ALA A 247 -11.56 -14.01 3.34
N LEU A 248 -12.46 -13.21 2.75
CA LEU A 248 -13.91 -13.38 2.89
C LEU A 248 -14.42 -14.10 1.65
N ASP A 249 -15.30 -15.07 1.89
CA ASP A 249 -16.05 -15.74 0.84
C ASP A 249 -17.32 -14.93 0.55
N LEU A 250 -17.46 -14.60 -0.73
CA LEU A 250 -18.60 -13.86 -1.29
C LEU A 250 -19.44 -14.81 -2.16
N PRO A 251 -20.69 -14.46 -2.43
CA PRO A 251 -21.48 -15.12 -3.46
C PRO A 251 -20.76 -15.12 -4.82
N GLU A 252 -21.16 -16.01 -5.72
CA GLU A 252 -20.59 -16.09 -7.06
C GLU A 252 -20.71 -14.76 -7.80
N THR A 253 -21.87 -14.13 -7.70
CA THR A 253 -22.13 -12.76 -8.16
C THR A 253 -22.56 -11.86 -7.01
N VAL A 254 -22.27 -10.59 -7.10
CA VAL A 254 -22.49 -9.60 -6.03
C VAL A 254 -23.29 -8.42 -6.58
N ASP A 255 -24.38 -8.05 -5.92
CA ASP A 255 -25.00 -6.74 -6.16
C ASP A 255 -24.07 -5.63 -5.68
N TRP A 256 -23.68 -4.76 -6.61
CA TRP A 256 -22.76 -3.65 -6.31
C TRP A 256 -23.30 -2.69 -5.25
N THR A 257 -24.59 -2.40 -5.30
CA THR A 257 -25.21 -1.43 -4.37
C THR A 257 -25.18 -1.99 -2.94
N VAL A 258 -25.60 -3.23 -2.78
CA VAL A 258 -25.62 -3.92 -1.47
C VAL A 258 -24.20 -4.02 -0.92
N PHE A 259 -23.25 -4.49 -1.73
CA PHE A 259 -21.85 -4.61 -1.31
C PHE A 259 -21.21 -3.27 -0.94
N SER A 260 -21.41 -2.24 -1.76
CA SER A 260 -20.80 -0.93 -1.52
C SER A 260 -21.32 -0.26 -0.25
N VAL A 261 -22.60 -0.43 0.06
CA VAL A 261 -23.20 0.06 1.31
C VAL A 261 -22.64 -0.72 2.50
N TRP A 262 -22.59 -2.07 2.43
CA TRP A 262 -21.98 -2.88 3.48
C TRP A 262 -20.51 -2.47 3.75
N LEU A 263 -19.71 -2.36 2.69
CA LEU A 263 -18.30 -1.96 2.84
C LEU A 263 -18.20 -0.56 3.47
N SER A 264 -19.01 0.38 3.05
CA SER A 264 -19.05 1.73 3.61
C SER A 264 -19.40 1.73 5.10
N LEU A 265 -20.40 0.94 5.51
CA LEU A 265 -20.77 0.79 6.91
C LEU A 265 -19.67 0.12 7.74
N LEU A 266 -19.04 -0.95 7.21
CA LEU A 266 -17.91 -1.61 7.86
C LEU A 266 -16.77 -0.62 8.12
N LEU A 267 -16.37 0.13 7.11
CA LEU A 267 -15.28 1.09 7.22
C LEU A 267 -15.64 2.32 8.06
N HIS A 268 -16.91 2.73 8.07
CA HIS A 268 -17.38 3.80 8.96
C HIS A 268 -17.31 3.38 10.43
N ALA A 269 -17.79 2.16 10.73
CA ALA A 269 -17.82 1.65 12.09
C ALA A 269 -16.43 1.21 12.61
N HIS A 270 -15.60 0.62 11.75
CA HIS A 270 -14.36 -0.06 12.10
C HIS A 270 -13.12 0.41 11.33
N GLY A 271 -13.16 1.57 10.68
CA GLY A 271 -12.08 2.03 9.80
C GLY A 271 -10.72 2.16 10.46
N ALA A 272 -10.65 2.42 11.77
CA ALA A 272 -9.39 2.40 12.51
C ALA A 272 -8.81 0.97 12.69
N GLN A 273 -9.69 -0.04 12.68
CA GLN A 273 -9.35 -1.46 12.85
C GLN A 273 -9.16 -2.18 11.52
N VAL A 274 -9.89 -1.77 10.47
CA VAL A 274 -9.72 -2.31 9.12
C VAL A 274 -8.58 -1.58 8.45
N LEU A 275 -7.40 -2.21 8.40
CA LEU A 275 -6.20 -1.58 7.87
C LEU A 275 -6.19 -1.57 6.35
N ARG A 276 -6.62 -2.68 5.73
CA ARG A 276 -6.62 -2.80 4.27
C ARG A 276 -7.74 -3.70 3.77
N VAL A 277 -8.28 -3.34 2.62
CA VAL A 277 -9.25 -4.16 1.86
C VAL A 277 -8.76 -4.24 0.42
N LYS A 278 -8.66 -5.45 -0.14
CA LYS A 278 -8.45 -5.69 -1.57
C LYS A 278 -9.47 -6.71 -2.06
N GLY A 279 -10.18 -6.40 -3.13
CA GLY A 279 -11.22 -7.25 -3.68
C GLY A 279 -11.21 -7.34 -5.19
N LEU A 280 -11.57 -8.52 -5.69
CA LEU A 280 -11.97 -8.76 -7.06
C LEU A 280 -13.40 -9.29 -7.03
N LEU A 281 -14.31 -8.57 -7.64
CA LEU A 281 -15.73 -8.84 -7.55
C LEU A 281 -16.31 -9.19 -8.92
N ASN A 282 -17.11 -10.22 -8.94
CA ASN A 282 -18.03 -10.52 -10.02
C ASN A 282 -19.35 -9.79 -9.73
N VAL A 283 -19.53 -8.65 -10.40
CA VAL A 283 -20.67 -7.77 -10.15
C VAL A 283 -21.79 -8.12 -11.13
N GLU A 284 -23.00 -8.25 -10.63
CA GLU A 284 -24.19 -8.51 -11.44
C GLU A 284 -24.35 -7.50 -12.59
N GLY A 285 -24.63 -8.00 -13.79
CA GLY A 285 -24.80 -7.16 -14.98
C GLY A 285 -23.51 -6.63 -15.61
N THR A 286 -22.33 -7.07 -15.14
CA THR A 286 -21.04 -6.74 -15.76
C THR A 286 -20.28 -8.00 -16.17
N GLU A 287 -19.67 -8.00 -17.36
CA GLU A 287 -18.79 -9.08 -17.80
C GLU A 287 -17.37 -8.92 -17.23
N ALA A 288 -16.95 -7.69 -17.01
CA ALA A 288 -15.64 -7.33 -16.54
C ALA A 288 -15.57 -7.35 -15.00
N PRO A 289 -14.51 -7.92 -14.41
CA PRO A 289 -14.38 -7.94 -12.95
C PRO A 289 -14.08 -6.55 -12.40
N VAL A 290 -14.62 -6.27 -11.22
CA VAL A 290 -14.42 -5.00 -10.50
C VAL A 290 -13.38 -5.17 -9.41
N VAL A 291 -12.34 -4.34 -9.45
CA VAL A 291 -11.31 -4.28 -8.41
C VAL A 291 -11.65 -3.21 -7.39
N VAL A 292 -11.65 -3.60 -6.11
CA VAL A 292 -11.90 -2.72 -4.98
C VAL A 292 -10.66 -2.64 -4.10
N HIS A 293 -10.27 -1.42 -3.74
CA HIS A 293 -9.17 -1.14 -2.83
C HIS A 293 -9.63 -0.20 -1.72
N GLY A 294 -9.25 -0.53 -0.49
CA GLY A 294 -9.48 0.31 0.68
C GLY A 294 -8.27 0.32 1.61
N VAL A 295 -8.03 1.48 2.22
CA VAL A 295 -7.01 1.67 3.25
C VAL A 295 -7.67 2.42 4.41
N GLN A 296 -7.93 1.74 5.49
CA GLN A 296 -8.75 2.25 6.59
C GLN A 296 -10.11 2.78 6.07
N GLN A 297 -10.43 4.05 6.32
CA GLN A 297 -11.66 4.68 5.84
C GLN A 297 -11.58 5.16 4.39
N LEU A 298 -10.40 5.04 3.75
CA LEU A 298 -10.17 5.50 2.40
C LEU A 298 -10.55 4.40 1.40
N VAL A 299 -11.62 4.58 0.66
CA VAL A 299 -11.99 3.68 -0.44
C VAL A 299 -11.59 4.35 -1.76
N HIS A 300 -10.78 3.66 -2.53
CA HIS A 300 -10.43 4.12 -3.88
C HIS A 300 -11.62 3.91 -4.82
N PRO A 301 -11.79 4.77 -5.83
CA PRO A 301 -12.76 4.51 -6.89
C PRO A 301 -12.57 3.10 -7.46
N PRO A 302 -13.65 2.30 -7.64
CA PRO A 302 -13.56 0.97 -8.21
C PRO A 302 -13.00 1.04 -9.62
N THR A 303 -12.25 0.01 -10.01
CA THR A 303 -11.67 -0.08 -11.35
C THR A 303 -12.10 -1.37 -12.01
N HIS A 304 -12.53 -1.31 -13.27
CA HIS A 304 -12.82 -2.47 -14.09
C HIS A 304 -11.54 -2.98 -14.75
N LEU A 305 -11.29 -4.29 -14.70
CA LEU A 305 -10.27 -4.91 -15.54
C LEU A 305 -10.87 -5.17 -16.93
N GLU A 306 -10.01 -5.27 -17.94
CA GLU A 306 -10.47 -5.64 -19.29
C GLU A 306 -10.94 -7.09 -19.37
N ARG A 307 -10.36 -7.96 -18.54
CA ARG A 307 -10.66 -9.41 -18.49
C ARG A 307 -10.36 -10.00 -17.13
N TRP A 308 -10.93 -11.16 -16.87
CA TRP A 308 -10.60 -11.95 -15.69
C TRP A 308 -9.14 -12.42 -15.73
N PRO A 309 -8.44 -12.42 -14.59
CA PRO A 309 -7.05 -12.88 -14.53
C PRO A 309 -6.90 -14.40 -14.59
N SER A 310 -8.00 -15.15 -14.47
CA SER A 310 -8.08 -16.60 -14.57
C SER A 310 -9.50 -17.05 -14.91
N ASP A 311 -9.70 -18.35 -15.16
CA ASP A 311 -11.02 -18.96 -15.37
C ASP A 311 -11.91 -19.00 -14.09
N ASP A 312 -11.36 -18.62 -12.94
CA ASP A 312 -12.08 -18.53 -11.68
C ASP A 312 -12.70 -17.13 -11.54
N HIS A 313 -13.99 -17.01 -11.79
CA HIS A 313 -14.76 -15.75 -11.76
C HIS A 313 -15.42 -15.48 -10.41
N ARG A 314 -15.05 -16.18 -9.34
CA ARG A 314 -15.62 -15.96 -8.01
C ARG A 314 -15.15 -14.66 -7.39
N SER A 315 -16.08 -13.95 -6.79
CA SER A 315 -15.77 -12.77 -5.97
C SER A 315 -14.89 -13.14 -4.77
N ARG A 316 -13.89 -12.34 -4.50
CA ARG A 316 -12.95 -12.55 -3.37
C ARG A 316 -12.56 -11.22 -2.75
N LEU A 317 -12.49 -11.20 -1.43
CA LEU A 317 -12.10 -10.04 -0.66
C LEU A 317 -11.02 -10.45 0.36
N ILE A 318 -9.87 -9.79 0.34
CA ILE A 318 -8.85 -9.90 1.39
C ILE A 318 -8.98 -8.69 2.31
N VAL A 319 -9.08 -8.96 3.60
CA VAL A 319 -9.17 -7.93 4.64
C VAL A 319 -8.02 -8.12 5.61
N ILE A 320 -7.36 -7.01 5.96
CA ILE A 320 -6.34 -6.94 7.00
C ILE A 320 -6.89 -6.07 8.12
N VAL A 321 -6.98 -6.63 9.32
CA VAL A 321 -7.58 -5.97 10.48
C VAL A 321 -6.62 -5.94 11.68
N ARG A 322 -6.86 -5.00 12.59
CA ARG A 322 -6.22 -4.94 13.89
C ARG A 322 -7.27 -5.01 14.99
N GLY A 323 -7.19 -6.01 15.87
CA GLY A 323 -8.08 -6.15 17.02
C GLY A 323 -9.54 -6.35 16.66
N LEU A 324 -9.84 -6.83 15.43
CA LEU A 324 -11.18 -7.18 14.98
C LEU A 324 -11.22 -8.67 14.60
N GLU A 325 -12.18 -9.37 15.13
CA GLU A 325 -12.36 -10.81 14.90
C GLU A 325 -12.83 -11.10 13.46
N PRO A 326 -12.12 -11.95 12.68
CA PRO A 326 -12.48 -12.27 11.30
C PRO A 326 -13.91 -12.76 11.13
N HIS A 327 -14.40 -13.62 12.06
CA HIS A 327 -15.76 -14.16 11.99
C HIS A 327 -16.84 -13.06 12.08
N ARG A 328 -16.61 -11.98 12.86
CA ARG A 328 -17.58 -10.88 12.94
C ARG A 328 -17.72 -10.13 11.61
N VAL A 329 -16.62 -9.99 10.87
CA VAL A 329 -16.64 -9.36 9.54
C VAL A 329 -17.38 -10.27 8.55
N GLN A 330 -17.09 -11.59 8.58
CA GLN A 330 -17.78 -12.58 7.74
C GLN A 330 -19.27 -12.65 8.04
N ASP A 331 -19.66 -12.73 9.32
CA ASP A 331 -21.05 -12.78 9.75
C ASP A 331 -21.82 -11.52 9.36
N SER A 332 -21.17 -10.35 9.48
CA SER A 332 -21.71 -9.07 9.04
C SER A 332 -22.02 -9.07 7.53
N LEU A 333 -21.06 -9.54 6.72
CA LEU A 333 -21.22 -9.65 5.28
C LEU A 333 -22.36 -10.62 4.92
N THR A 334 -22.37 -11.81 5.52
CA THR A 334 -23.34 -12.86 5.22
C THR A 334 -24.77 -12.41 5.56
N ARG A 335 -24.98 -11.76 6.70
CA ARG A 335 -26.29 -11.21 7.08
C ARG A 335 -26.74 -10.13 6.09
N TYR A 336 -25.85 -9.20 5.76
CA TYR A 336 -26.19 -8.07 4.91
C TYR A 336 -26.54 -8.51 3.48
N LEU A 337 -25.79 -9.47 2.92
CA LEU A 337 -26.07 -10.03 1.60
C LEU A 337 -27.27 -10.98 1.62
N GLY A 338 -27.52 -11.66 2.75
CA GLY A 338 -28.67 -12.58 2.89
C GLY A 338 -30.02 -11.89 3.16
N ASP A 339 -30.01 -10.72 3.80
CA ASP A 339 -31.24 -9.95 4.11
C ASP A 339 -31.73 -9.11 2.91
N CYS A 340 -30.89 -8.95 1.87
CA CYS A 340 -31.18 -8.13 0.68
C CYS A 340 -31.46 -8.96 -0.59
N GLY A 341 -31.48 -10.31 -0.50
CA GLY A 341 -31.71 -11.24 -1.60
C GLY A 341 -33.18 -11.70 -1.73
#